data_2dad452fcaa92b769ec152dd69d5b3f2
#
_entry.id   2dad452fcaa92b769ec152dd69d5b3f2
#
_cell.length_a   1.000
_cell.length_b   1.000
_cell.length_c   1.000
_cell.angle_alpha   90.00
_cell.angle_beta   90.00
_cell.angle_gamma   90.00
#
_symmetry.space_group_name_H-M   'P 1'
#
loop_
_entity.id
_entity.type
_entity.pdbx_description
1 polymer ?
#
loop_
_entity_poly.entity_id
_entity_poly.type
_entity_poly.pdbx_seq_one_letter_code
_entity_poly.pdbx_strand_id
1 'polypeptide(L)'
;MDFDFSVKLMTEFFGTALLLILGNGAVANVELKGTKGHQSGWLVIAIGYGMGVMIPALMFGNVSGNHINPAFTLGLAVSGLFPWANVLPYIAAQLLGAIFGQLVVVASHRPYYLQTENPNNILGTFSTISSLDNGTPESRKAATINGFINEFAGSFVLFFGALGLTKHFFGAEVAGLAQKAAAEQGGVFDATTSAAKLALSQAHASGLGIAHLALGFLVMALVTSLGGPTGPGLNPARDFGPRLVHAFLPKSVLGEHKGDSKWWYAWVPVVAPILAAILAVLLFKVIYLR
;
A
#
# COMPACT_ATOMS: atom_id res chain seq x y z
N MET A 1 -17.56 15.50 -6.24
CA MET A 1 -16.73 16.34 -7.14
C MET A 1 -16.00 15.39 -8.06
N ASP A 2 -16.03 15.65 -9.36
CA ASP A 2 -15.15 14.92 -10.29
C ASP A 2 -13.88 15.75 -10.47
N PHE A 3 -12.74 15.16 -10.11
CA PHE A 3 -11.44 15.82 -10.21
C PHE A 3 -10.81 15.55 -11.58
N ASP A 4 -10.07 16.51 -12.08
CA ASP A 4 -9.30 16.34 -13.31
C ASP A 4 -8.36 15.13 -13.22
N PHE A 5 -8.17 14.45 -14.35
CA PHE A 5 -7.34 13.25 -14.39
C PHE A 5 -5.89 13.50 -13.95
N SER A 6 -5.34 14.66 -14.28
CA SER A 6 -4.02 15.09 -13.83
C SER A 6 -3.93 15.17 -12.29
N VAL A 7 -4.98 15.68 -11.63
CA VAL A 7 -5.05 15.76 -10.17
C VAL A 7 -5.11 14.35 -9.57
N LYS A 8 -5.85 13.43 -10.18
CA LYS A 8 -5.89 12.01 -9.77
C LYS A 8 -4.50 11.37 -9.86
N LEU A 9 -3.75 11.62 -10.93
CA LEU A 9 -2.38 11.12 -11.06
C LEU A 9 -1.42 11.74 -10.04
N MET A 10 -1.52 13.03 -9.77
CA MET A 10 -0.73 13.70 -8.73
C MET A 10 -0.99 13.09 -7.35
N THR A 11 -2.24 12.79 -7.02
CA THR A 11 -2.57 12.18 -5.73
C THR A 11 -2.13 10.71 -5.62
N GLU A 12 -2.11 9.95 -6.72
CA GLU A 12 -1.48 8.61 -6.74
C GLU A 12 0.04 8.69 -6.55
N PHE A 13 0.70 9.67 -7.19
CA PHE A 13 2.14 9.93 -6.99
C PHE A 13 2.45 10.29 -5.53
N PHE A 14 1.81 11.33 -4.99
CA PHE A 14 2.07 11.76 -3.62
C PHE A 14 1.62 10.74 -2.58
N GLY A 15 0.51 10.04 -2.82
CA GLY A 15 0.03 8.97 -1.94
C GLY A 15 1.03 7.82 -1.85
N THR A 16 1.58 7.40 -2.99
CA THR A 16 2.62 6.37 -3.00
C THR A 16 3.94 6.87 -2.41
N ALA A 17 4.31 8.14 -2.64
CA ALA A 17 5.49 8.72 -1.99
C ALA A 17 5.37 8.73 -0.46
N LEU A 18 4.22 9.13 0.08
CA LEU A 18 3.93 9.09 1.51
C LEU A 18 3.99 7.67 2.08
N LEU A 19 3.43 6.69 1.36
CA LEU A 19 3.53 5.28 1.73
C LEU A 19 5.00 4.87 1.94
N LEU A 20 5.88 5.23 1.02
CA LEU A 20 7.31 4.89 1.12
C LEU A 20 8.03 5.68 2.20
N ILE A 21 7.77 6.98 2.32
CA ILE A 21 8.39 7.82 3.35
C ILE A 21 8.07 7.29 4.76
N LEU A 22 6.81 6.95 5.02
CA LEU A 22 6.37 6.48 6.33
C LEU A 22 6.71 5.00 6.56
N GLY A 23 6.47 4.12 5.58
CA GLY A 23 6.72 2.70 5.69
C GLY A 23 8.21 2.36 5.63
N ASN A 24 8.90 2.69 4.55
CA ASN A 24 10.34 2.42 4.41
C ASN A 24 11.17 3.27 5.38
N GLY A 25 10.72 4.47 5.74
CA GLY A 25 11.32 5.28 6.79
C GLY A 25 11.26 4.60 8.16
N ALA A 26 10.16 3.93 8.49
CA ALA A 26 10.06 3.13 9.72
C ALA A 26 11.03 1.94 9.68
N VAL A 27 11.15 1.25 8.52
CA VAL A 27 12.15 0.18 8.35
C VAL A 27 13.56 0.74 8.52
N ALA A 28 13.87 1.87 7.89
CA ALA A 28 15.18 2.52 8.02
C ALA A 28 15.51 2.87 9.48
N ASN A 29 14.54 3.34 10.23
CA ASN A 29 14.70 3.62 11.65
C ASN A 29 15.03 2.35 12.47
N VAL A 30 14.42 1.22 12.17
CA VAL A 30 14.61 -0.03 12.91
C VAL A 30 15.89 -0.75 12.48
N GLU A 31 16.19 -0.78 11.20
CA GLU A 31 17.23 -1.63 10.62
C GLU A 31 18.61 -0.95 10.53
N LEU A 32 18.64 0.38 10.30
CA LEU A 32 19.92 1.06 10.10
C LEU A 32 20.61 1.35 11.42
N LYS A 33 21.89 1.01 11.50
CA LYS A 33 22.75 1.20 12.68
C LYS A 33 22.90 2.68 13.04
N GLY A 34 22.70 2.99 14.31
CA GLY A 34 22.91 4.32 14.87
C GLY A 34 21.71 5.25 14.83
N THR A 35 20.59 4.87 14.22
CA THR A 35 19.33 5.60 14.38
C THR A 35 18.82 5.49 15.81
N LYS A 36 18.00 6.44 16.24
CA LYS A 36 17.39 6.39 17.58
C LYS A 36 16.39 5.22 17.73
N GLY A 37 15.81 4.75 16.61
CA GLY A 37 14.90 3.63 16.58
C GLY A 37 15.56 2.29 16.29
N HIS A 38 16.90 2.21 16.22
CA HIS A 38 17.59 0.98 15.89
C HIS A 38 17.18 -0.16 16.84
N GLN A 39 16.80 -1.31 16.26
CA GLN A 39 16.32 -2.49 16.97
C GLN A 39 15.08 -2.29 17.86
N SER A 40 14.28 -1.24 17.63
CA SER A 40 13.02 -0.98 18.38
C SER A 40 11.91 -1.99 18.13
N GLY A 41 12.10 -2.90 17.18
CA GLY A 41 11.21 -4.04 16.96
C GLY A 41 10.22 -3.85 15.82
N TRP A 42 9.61 -4.99 15.44
CA TRP A 42 8.76 -5.11 14.25
C TRP A 42 7.49 -4.27 14.29
N LEU A 43 6.97 -3.98 15.49
CA LEU A 43 5.75 -3.19 15.66
C LEU A 43 5.89 -1.76 15.09
N VAL A 44 7.08 -1.15 15.19
CA VAL A 44 7.35 0.16 14.61
C VAL A 44 7.18 0.14 13.08
N ILE A 45 7.65 -0.92 12.44
CA ILE A 45 7.48 -1.13 10.99
C ILE A 45 6.00 -1.30 10.64
N ALA A 46 5.26 -2.09 11.43
CA ALA A 46 3.83 -2.30 11.23
C ALA A 46 3.04 -1.00 11.34
N ILE A 47 3.33 -0.18 12.35
CA ILE A 47 2.73 1.15 12.51
C ILE A 47 3.09 2.04 11.31
N GLY A 48 4.36 2.08 10.91
CA GLY A 48 4.82 2.89 9.78
C GLY A 48 4.07 2.59 8.49
N TYR A 49 3.87 1.31 8.15
CA TYR A 49 3.10 0.93 6.95
C TYR A 49 1.61 1.13 7.10
N GLY A 50 1.05 0.87 8.28
CA GLY A 50 -0.36 1.16 8.55
C GLY A 50 -0.68 2.64 8.37
N MET A 51 0.13 3.52 8.95
CA MET A 51 0.03 4.97 8.77
C MET A 51 0.34 5.40 7.33
N GLY A 52 1.31 4.74 6.69
CA GLY A 52 1.69 4.97 5.30
C GLY A 52 0.58 4.69 4.29
N VAL A 53 -0.39 3.82 4.61
CA VAL A 53 -1.60 3.61 3.82
C VAL A 53 -2.74 4.51 4.30
N MET A 54 -2.95 4.61 5.60
CA MET A 54 -4.05 5.34 6.21
C MET A 54 -4.03 6.84 5.87
N ILE A 55 -2.88 7.48 6.05
CA ILE A 55 -2.76 8.93 5.88
C ILE A 55 -3.06 9.35 4.43
N PRO A 56 -2.41 8.78 3.39
CA PRO A 56 -2.77 9.14 2.01
C PRO A 56 -4.20 8.73 1.66
N ALA A 57 -4.75 7.64 2.21
CA ALA A 57 -6.14 7.28 1.98
C ALA A 57 -7.10 8.35 2.52
N LEU A 58 -6.85 8.88 3.72
CA LEU A 58 -7.61 9.99 4.29
C LEU A 58 -7.48 11.27 3.47
N MET A 59 -6.28 11.56 2.93
CA MET A 59 -6.02 12.78 2.15
C MET A 59 -6.58 12.71 0.73
N PHE A 60 -6.47 11.56 0.06
CA PHE A 60 -6.63 11.43 -1.38
C PHE A 60 -7.68 10.40 -1.83
N GLY A 61 -8.27 9.65 -0.89
CA GLY A 61 -9.24 8.61 -1.21
C GLY A 61 -10.44 9.11 -2.01
N ASN A 62 -10.90 10.32 -1.73
CA ASN A 62 -12.00 10.96 -2.46
C ASN A 62 -11.58 11.56 -3.82
N VAL A 63 -10.27 11.61 -4.12
CA VAL A 63 -9.75 12.22 -5.35
C VAL A 63 -9.47 11.16 -6.40
N SER A 64 -8.53 10.25 -6.12
CA SER A 64 -8.09 9.18 -7.06
C SER A 64 -8.64 7.80 -6.72
N GLY A 65 -9.21 7.64 -5.53
CA GLY A 65 -9.47 6.33 -4.93
C GLY A 65 -8.29 5.80 -4.11
N ASN A 66 -7.17 6.53 -4.12
CA ASN A 66 -5.93 6.20 -3.39
C ASN A 66 -5.53 4.73 -3.57
N HIS A 67 -5.38 4.31 -4.83
CA HIS A 67 -4.95 2.94 -5.12
C HIS A 67 -3.55 2.69 -4.59
N ILE A 68 -2.61 3.61 -4.88
CA ILE A 68 -1.18 3.60 -4.46
C ILE A 68 -0.50 2.23 -4.60
N ASN A 69 -1.06 1.37 -5.45
CA ASN A 69 -0.68 -0.03 -5.59
C ASN A 69 -1.06 -0.56 -6.98
N PRO A 70 -0.10 -0.92 -7.84
CA PRO A 70 -0.37 -1.46 -9.16
C PRO A 70 -1.23 -2.73 -9.16
N ALA A 71 -1.06 -3.61 -8.15
CA ALA A 71 -1.83 -4.84 -8.06
C ALA A 71 -3.32 -4.53 -7.81
N PHE A 72 -3.63 -3.57 -6.93
CA PHE A 72 -5.00 -3.14 -6.68
C PHE A 72 -5.63 -2.48 -7.91
N THR A 73 -4.88 -1.60 -8.58
CA THR A 73 -5.31 -0.95 -9.84
C THR A 73 -5.68 -1.98 -10.91
N LEU A 74 -4.82 -3.00 -11.10
CA LEU A 74 -5.07 -4.10 -12.04
C LEU A 74 -6.26 -4.96 -11.62
N GLY A 75 -6.37 -5.32 -10.34
CA GLY A 75 -7.51 -6.09 -9.82
C GLY A 75 -8.85 -5.42 -10.07
N LEU A 76 -8.93 -4.11 -9.83
CA LEU A 76 -10.12 -3.31 -10.12
C LEU A 76 -10.43 -3.25 -11.63
N ALA A 77 -9.41 -3.10 -12.48
CA ALA A 77 -9.60 -3.03 -13.92
C ALA A 77 -10.09 -4.36 -14.52
N VAL A 78 -9.49 -5.49 -14.12
CA VAL A 78 -9.90 -6.84 -14.56
C VAL A 78 -11.35 -7.12 -14.14
N SER A 79 -11.79 -6.60 -13.01
CA SER A 79 -13.15 -6.78 -12.51
C SER A 79 -14.18 -5.78 -13.09
N GLY A 80 -13.73 -4.86 -13.96
CA GLY A 80 -14.58 -3.82 -14.55
C GLY A 80 -14.94 -2.66 -13.62
N LEU A 81 -14.24 -2.54 -12.48
CA LEU A 81 -14.45 -1.48 -11.48
C LEU A 81 -13.53 -0.27 -11.69
N PHE A 82 -12.61 -0.35 -12.64
CA PHE A 82 -11.72 0.74 -13.02
C PHE A 82 -11.43 0.74 -14.52
N PRO A 83 -11.43 1.90 -15.21
CA PRO A 83 -11.20 1.97 -16.65
C PRO A 83 -9.80 1.56 -17.06
N TRP A 84 -9.68 0.66 -18.04
CA TRP A 84 -8.37 0.20 -18.54
C TRP A 84 -7.48 1.33 -19.08
N ALA A 85 -8.08 2.35 -19.69
CA ALA A 85 -7.34 3.53 -20.18
C ALA A 85 -6.54 4.25 -19.09
N ASN A 86 -6.98 4.15 -17.83
CA ASN A 86 -6.36 4.81 -16.69
C ASN A 86 -5.30 3.94 -15.97
N VAL A 87 -5.22 2.64 -16.29
CA VAL A 87 -4.37 1.69 -15.57
C VAL A 87 -2.90 2.05 -15.69
N LEU A 88 -2.40 2.20 -16.91
CA LEU A 88 -0.99 2.49 -17.14
C LEU A 88 -0.54 3.84 -16.58
N PRO A 89 -1.29 4.94 -16.75
CA PRO A 89 -1.00 6.21 -16.11
C PRO A 89 -0.95 6.14 -14.57
N TYR A 90 -1.89 5.42 -13.94
CA TYR A 90 -1.87 5.21 -12.48
C TYR A 90 -0.62 4.46 -12.03
N ILE A 91 -0.30 3.34 -12.68
CA ILE A 91 0.90 2.56 -12.36
C ILE A 91 2.17 3.40 -12.51
N ALA A 92 2.26 4.21 -13.56
CA ALA A 92 3.39 5.11 -13.76
C ALA A 92 3.51 6.14 -12.62
N ALA A 93 2.40 6.79 -12.24
CA ALA A 93 2.37 7.73 -11.12
C ALA A 93 2.78 7.06 -9.79
N GLN A 94 2.29 5.85 -9.53
CA GLN A 94 2.61 5.06 -8.35
C GLN A 94 4.10 4.69 -8.31
N LEU A 95 4.67 4.22 -9.42
CA LEU A 95 6.10 3.88 -9.50
C LEU A 95 7.00 5.11 -9.30
N LEU A 96 6.67 6.22 -9.95
CA LEU A 96 7.42 7.48 -9.76
C LEU A 96 7.31 8.00 -8.34
N GLY A 97 6.12 7.91 -7.72
CA GLY A 97 5.91 8.25 -6.32
C GLY A 97 6.74 7.37 -5.38
N ALA A 98 6.80 6.06 -5.65
CA ALA A 98 7.61 5.12 -4.89
C ALA A 98 9.10 5.44 -4.97
N ILE A 99 9.61 5.74 -6.17
CA ILE A 99 11.01 6.16 -6.38
C ILE A 99 11.29 7.45 -5.62
N PHE A 100 10.44 8.46 -5.76
CA PHE A 100 10.59 9.74 -5.08
C PHE A 100 10.58 9.60 -3.55
N GLY A 101 9.59 8.88 -3.00
CA GLY A 101 9.49 8.64 -1.56
C GLY A 101 10.72 7.91 -1.01
N GLN A 102 11.23 6.92 -1.75
CA GLN A 102 12.45 6.21 -1.38
C GLN A 102 13.69 7.12 -1.40
N LEU A 103 13.81 8.00 -2.38
CA LEU A 103 14.92 8.97 -2.41
C LEU A 103 14.88 9.92 -1.20
N VAL A 104 13.69 10.32 -0.73
CA VAL A 104 13.55 11.11 0.51
C VAL A 104 14.03 10.30 1.73
N VAL A 105 13.68 9.01 1.83
CA VAL A 105 14.17 8.14 2.91
C VAL A 105 15.69 8.04 2.87
N VAL A 106 16.28 7.81 1.69
CA VAL A 106 17.75 7.75 1.53
C VAL A 106 18.40 9.07 1.94
N ALA A 107 17.88 10.20 1.48
CA ALA A 107 18.45 11.50 1.81
C ALA A 107 18.46 11.77 3.32
N SER A 108 17.38 11.42 4.02
CA SER A 108 17.27 11.62 5.47
C SER A 108 18.12 10.64 6.29
N HIS A 109 18.36 9.43 5.78
CA HIS A 109 19.07 8.37 6.51
C HIS A 109 20.49 8.09 5.99
N ARG A 110 21.01 8.89 5.05
CA ARG A 110 22.33 8.63 4.41
C ARG A 110 23.46 8.35 5.40
N PRO A 111 23.67 9.10 6.50
CA PRO A 111 24.76 8.80 7.44
C PRO A 111 24.66 7.42 8.09
N TYR A 112 23.45 6.90 8.24
CA TYR A 112 23.17 5.60 8.87
C TYR A 112 23.37 4.44 7.89
N TYR A 113 23.08 4.64 6.60
CA TYR A 113 23.47 3.68 5.56
C TYR A 113 24.98 3.43 5.54
N LEU A 114 25.77 4.49 5.66
CA LEU A 114 27.24 4.39 5.66
C LEU A 114 27.80 3.61 6.86
N GLN A 115 27.05 3.50 7.96
CA GLN A 115 27.44 2.81 9.19
C GLN A 115 26.90 1.39 9.29
N THR A 116 25.94 1.02 8.43
CA THR A 116 25.26 -0.27 8.49
C THR A 116 26.07 -1.32 7.73
N GLU A 117 26.45 -2.40 8.42
CA GLU A 117 27.30 -3.46 7.88
C GLU A 117 26.51 -4.61 7.22
N ASN A 118 25.27 -4.85 7.67
CA ASN A 118 24.44 -5.94 7.14
C ASN A 118 23.75 -5.52 5.83
N PRO A 119 24.09 -6.13 4.68
CA PRO A 119 23.48 -5.77 3.40
C PRO A 119 21.98 -6.08 3.33
N ASN A 120 21.49 -7.05 4.10
CA ASN A 120 20.05 -7.35 4.14
C ASN A 120 19.28 -6.26 4.89
N ASN A 121 19.86 -5.65 5.93
CA ASN A 121 19.25 -4.52 6.61
C ASN A 121 19.21 -3.30 5.69
N ILE A 122 20.26 -3.07 4.90
CA ILE A 122 20.26 -2.00 3.89
C ILE A 122 19.17 -2.26 2.85
N LEU A 123 19.17 -3.43 2.20
CA LEU A 123 18.17 -3.78 1.18
C LEU A 123 16.74 -3.77 1.75
N GLY A 124 16.54 -4.21 2.98
CA GLY A 124 15.24 -4.24 3.65
C GLY A 124 14.57 -2.88 3.76
N THR A 125 15.34 -1.79 3.80
CA THR A 125 14.80 -0.41 3.76
C THR A 125 14.30 0.01 2.38
N PHE A 126 14.53 -0.77 1.35
CA PHE A 126 14.06 -0.55 -0.02
C PHE A 126 12.99 -1.56 -0.41
N SER A 127 13.32 -2.85 -0.32
CA SER A 127 12.54 -3.92 -0.94
C SER A 127 12.41 -5.12 -0.03
N THR A 128 11.46 -5.97 -0.36
CA THR A 128 11.21 -7.20 0.40
C THR A 128 12.04 -8.36 -0.13
N ILE A 129 12.42 -9.24 0.78
CA ILE A 129 13.06 -10.50 0.48
C ILE A 129 12.75 -11.50 1.59
N SER A 130 12.58 -12.77 1.23
CA SER A 130 12.38 -13.81 2.23
C SER A 130 13.58 -13.93 3.17
N SER A 131 13.31 -14.03 4.47
CA SER A 131 14.29 -14.26 5.52
C SER A 131 15.00 -15.63 5.41
N LEU A 132 14.47 -16.54 4.57
CA LEU A 132 15.07 -17.85 4.30
C LEU A 132 16.27 -17.80 3.36
N ASP A 133 16.53 -16.68 2.67
CA ASP A 133 17.65 -16.58 1.72
C ASP A 133 18.98 -16.45 2.46
N ASN A 134 19.77 -17.51 2.40
CA ASN A 134 21.17 -17.57 2.88
C ASN A 134 22.20 -17.61 1.74
N GLY A 135 21.76 -17.40 0.49
CA GLY A 135 22.62 -17.38 -0.69
C GLY A 135 22.75 -18.70 -1.43
N THR A 136 22.24 -19.83 -0.89
CA THR A 136 22.29 -21.13 -1.58
C THR A 136 21.11 -21.30 -2.54
N PRO A 137 21.24 -22.15 -3.62
CA PRO A 137 20.15 -22.45 -4.52
C PRO A 137 18.91 -23.03 -3.82
N GLU A 138 19.11 -23.90 -2.83
CA GLU A 138 18.07 -24.53 -2.04
C GLU A 138 17.30 -23.49 -1.22
N SER A 139 18.02 -22.60 -0.55
CA SER A 139 17.39 -21.52 0.23
C SER A 139 16.63 -20.54 -0.66
N ARG A 140 17.14 -20.23 -1.86
CA ARG A 140 16.43 -19.39 -2.83
C ARG A 140 15.14 -20.02 -3.32
N LYS A 141 15.11 -21.34 -3.56
CA LYS A 141 13.89 -22.07 -3.89
C LYS A 141 12.88 -22.00 -2.76
N ALA A 142 13.31 -22.29 -1.52
CA ALA A 142 12.45 -22.18 -0.33
C ALA A 142 11.94 -20.74 -0.13
N ALA A 143 12.81 -19.75 -0.26
CA ALA A 143 12.49 -18.32 -0.18
C ALA A 143 11.44 -17.91 -1.21
N THR A 144 11.56 -18.40 -2.44
CA THR A 144 10.61 -18.11 -3.52
C THR A 144 9.23 -18.68 -3.23
N ILE A 145 9.15 -19.96 -2.83
CA ILE A 145 7.87 -20.62 -2.55
C ILE A 145 7.18 -19.99 -1.33
N ASN A 146 7.91 -19.88 -0.22
CA ASN A 146 7.38 -19.28 1.00
C ASN A 146 6.99 -17.82 0.77
N GLY A 147 7.85 -17.03 0.11
CA GLY A 147 7.57 -15.65 -0.20
C GLY A 147 6.35 -15.47 -1.09
N PHE A 148 6.19 -16.30 -2.12
CA PHE A 148 5.02 -16.23 -3.00
C PHE A 148 3.72 -16.51 -2.22
N ILE A 149 3.69 -17.54 -1.39
CA ILE A 149 2.52 -17.88 -0.56
C ILE A 149 2.20 -16.73 0.40
N ASN A 150 3.22 -16.19 1.06
CA ASN A 150 3.06 -15.12 2.04
C ASN A 150 2.55 -13.82 1.40
N GLU A 151 3.17 -13.40 0.28
CA GLU A 151 2.77 -12.20 -0.46
C GLU A 151 1.37 -12.35 -1.06
N PHE A 152 1.03 -13.54 -1.57
CA PHE A 152 -0.30 -13.83 -2.09
C PHE A 152 -1.37 -13.76 -0.99
N ALA A 153 -1.15 -14.45 0.13
CA ALA A 153 -2.12 -14.49 1.24
C ALA A 153 -2.33 -13.09 1.84
N GLY A 154 -1.23 -12.37 2.14
CA GLY A 154 -1.31 -11.01 2.68
C GLY A 154 -1.99 -10.03 1.73
N SER A 155 -1.68 -10.10 0.44
CA SER A 155 -2.31 -9.26 -0.58
C SER A 155 -3.79 -9.58 -0.78
N PHE A 156 -4.16 -10.87 -0.74
CA PHE A 156 -5.56 -11.28 -0.84
C PHE A 156 -6.39 -10.67 0.30
N VAL A 157 -5.93 -10.81 1.55
CA VAL A 157 -6.60 -10.24 2.72
C VAL A 157 -6.63 -8.71 2.63
N LEU A 158 -5.54 -8.09 2.19
CA LEU A 158 -5.48 -6.63 2.00
C LEU A 158 -6.57 -6.14 1.03
N PHE A 159 -6.65 -6.70 -0.17
CA PHE A 159 -7.54 -6.18 -1.21
C PHE A 159 -9.00 -6.54 -0.96
N PHE A 160 -9.27 -7.74 -0.49
CA PHE A 160 -10.62 -8.13 -0.10
C PHE A 160 -11.13 -7.28 1.07
N GLY A 161 -10.29 -7.10 2.10
CA GLY A 161 -10.62 -6.27 3.26
C GLY A 161 -10.76 -4.78 2.91
N ALA A 162 -9.87 -4.24 2.05
CA ALA A 162 -9.98 -2.86 1.59
C ALA A 162 -11.32 -2.59 0.90
N LEU A 163 -11.75 -3.46 0.00
CA LEU A 163 -13.06 -3.33 -0.67
C LEU A 163 -14.22 -3.53 0.30
N GLY A 164 -14.12 -4.51 1.20
CA GLY A 164 -15.13 -4.73 2.23
C GLY A 164 -15.34 -3.49 3.11
N LEU A 165 -14.25 -2.87 3.53
CA LEU A 165 -14.30 -1.67 4.37
C LEU A 165 -14.77 -0.42 3.60
N THR A 166 -14.24 -0.19 2.38
CA THR A 166 -14.47 1.08 1.67
C THR A 166 -15.72 1.07 0.81
N LYS A 167 -16.03 -0.04 0.16
CA LYS A 167 -17.16 -0.11 -0.79
C LYS A 167 -18.44 -0.66 -0.18
N HIS A 168 -18.32 -1.60 0.75
CA HIS A 168 -19.51 -2.26 1.31
C HIS A 168 -19.90 -1.70 2.67
N PHE A 169 -19.03 -1.83 3.68
CA PHE A 169 -19.41 -1.58 5.06
C PHE A 169 -19.64 -0.09 5.39
N PHE A 170 -18.64 0.76 5.15
CA PHE A 170 -18.73 2.18 5.55
C PHE A 170 -19.20 3.11 4.43
N GLY A 171 -19.03 2.74 3.18
CA GLY A 171 -19.39 3.61 2.04
C GLY A 171 -20.88 3.58 1.68
N ALA A 172 -21.47 2.38 1.60
CA ALA A 172 -22.87 2.21 1.17
C ALA A 172 -23.85 2.28 2.36
N GLU A 173 -23.47 1.74 3.51
CA GLU A 173 -24.39 1.58 4.64
C GLU A 173 -24.65 2.88 5.37
N VAL A 174 -23.64 3.76 5.52
CA VAL A 174 -23.83 5.10 6.15
C VAL A 174 -24.76 5.97 5.29
N ALA A 175 -24.64 5.90 3.97
CA ALA A 175 -25.58 6.60 3.08
C ALA A 175 -27.00 6.03 3.17
N GLY A 176 -27.14 4.71 3.28
CA GLY A 176 -28.44 4.04 3.47
C GLY A 176 -29.08 4.35 4.81
N LEU A 177 -28.30 4.43 5.88
CA LEU A 177 -28.77 4.81 7.21
C LEU A 177 -29.23 6.28 7.26
N ALA A 178 -28.52 7.19 6.60
CA ALA A 178 -28.91 8.59 6.50
C ALA A 178 -30.26 8.74 5.75
N GLN A 179 -30.49 7.95 4.69
CA GLN A 179 -31.77 7.91 3.97
C GLN A 179 -32.90 7.36 4.83
N LYS A 180 -32.68 6.27 5.58
CA LYS A 180 -33.69 5.71 6.47
C LYS A 180 -34.05 6.66 7.60
N ALA A 181 -33.06 7.28 8.25
CA ALA A 181 -33.28 8.24 9.32
C ALA A 181 -34.10 9.46 8.84
N ALA A 182 -33.85 9.95 7.62
CA ALA A 182 -34.63 11.03 7.04
C ALA A 182 -36.09 10.61 6.75
N ALA A 183 -36.32 9.38 6.29
CA ALA A 183 -37.66 8.84 6.04
C ALA A 183 -38.45 8.62 7.34
N GLU A 184 -37.81 8.15 8.43
CA GLU A 184 -38.43 7.93 9.75
C GLU A 184 -38.86 9.23 10.44
N GLN A 185 -38.27 10.38 10.08
CA GLN A 185 -38.64 11.69 10.62
C GLN A 185 -39.83 12.34 9.91
N GLY A 186 -40.59 11.59 9.08
CA GLY A 186 -41.81 12.06 8.46
C GLY A 186 -41.61 13.02 7.28
N GLY A 187 -40.37 13.24 6.89
CA GLY A 187 -40.02 13.97 5.67
C GLY A 187 -39.86 13.02 4.50
N VAL A 188 -40.50 13.32 3.40
CA VAL A 188 -40.16 12.70 2.11
C VAL A 188 -38.71 13.11 1.84
N PHE A 189 -37.78 12.14 1.91
CA PHE A 189 -36.38 12.39 1.58
C PHE A 189 -36.25 12.64 0.08
N ASP A 190 -36.27 13.91 -0.29
CA ASP A 190 -36.04 14.31 -1.66
C ASP A 190 -34.52 14.45 -1.91
N ALA A 191 -33.94 13.40 -2.48
CA ALA A 191 -32.49 13.35 -2.84
C ALA A 191 -32.11 14.43 -3.88
N THR A 192 -33.06 15.13 -4.46
CA THR A 192 -32.83 16.22 -5.44
C THR A 192 -32.53 17.54 -4.77
N THR A 193 -32.96 17.74 -3.53
CA THR A 193 -32.71 18.99 -2.80
C THR A 193 -31.24 19.18 -2.48
N SER A 194 -30.80 20.45 -2.42
CA SER A 194 -29.42 20.79 -2.07
C SER A 194 -29.04 20.32 -0.67
N ALA A 195 -29.97 20.39 0.28
CA ALA A 195 -29.78 19.94 1.66
C ALA A 195 -29.59 18.42 1.74
N ALA A 196 -30.41 17.64 1.02
CA ALA A 196 -30.28 16.19 0.97
C ALA A 196 -28.98 15.76 0.30
N LYS A 197 -28.59 16.39 -0.81
CA LYS A 197 -27.29 16.15 -1.46
C LYS A 197 -26.10 16.44 -0.55
N LEU A 198 -26.18 17.54 0.22
CA LEU A 198 -25.14 17.89 1.19
C LEU A 198 -25.08 16.85 2.32
N ALA A 199 -26.20 16.45 2.90
CA ALA A 199 -26.26 15.44 3.97
C ALA A 199 -25.70 14.08 3.51
N LEU A 200 -26.09 13.61 2.32
CA LEU A 200 -25.55 12.38 1.72
C LEU A 200 -24.04 12.48 1.45
N SER A 201 -23.57 13.62 0.94
CA SER A 201 -22.15 13.86 0.71
C SER A 201 -21.35 13.83 2.01
N GLN A 202 -21.87 14.45 3.08
CA GLN A 202 -21.24 14.45 4.40
C GLN A 202 -21.22 13.04 5.03
N ALA A 203 -22.33 12.31 4.96
CA ALA A 203 -22.40 10.92 5.45
C ALA A 203 -21.43 10.02 4.72
N HIS A 204 -21.35 10.13 3.38
CA HIS A 204 -20.40 9.38 2.57
C HIS A 204 -18.94 9.73 2.91
N ALA A 205 -18.62 11.01 3.05
CA ALA A 205 -17.28 11.46 3.40
C ALA A 205 -16.86 10.97 4.80
N SER A 206 -17.77 11.02 5.77
CA SER A 206 -17.52 10.52 7.13
C SER A 206 -17.31 9.00 7.15
N GLY A 207 -18.15 8.25 6.43
CA GLY A 207 -18.01 6.80 6.29
C GLY A 207 -16.70 6.39 5.65
N LEU A 208 -16.27 7.08 4.58
CA LEU A 208 -14.97 6.85 3.97
C LEU A 208 -13.81 7.19 4.91
N GLY A 209 -13.92 8.24 5.72
CA GLY A 209 -12.92 8.56 6.73
C GLY A 209 -12.70 7.41 7.72
N ILE A 210 -13.77 6.84 8.26
CA ILE A 210 -13.72 5.67 9.16
C ILE A 210 -13.16 4.44 8.41
N ALA A 211 -13.58 4.22 7.17
CA ALA A 211 -13.08 3.11 6.34
C ALA A 211 -11.56 3.20 6.12
N HIS A 212 -11.04 4.41 5.89
CA HIS A 212 -9.61 4.62 5.70
C HIS A 212 -8.81 4.44 6.99
N LEU A 213 -9.37 4.82 8.16
CA LEU A 213 -8.79 4.47 9.46
C LEU A 213 -8.72 2.95 9.64
N ALA A 214 -9.83 2.24 9.39
CA ALA A 214 -9.89 0.79 9.49
C ALA A 214 -8.93 0.10 8.51
N LEU A 215 -8.74 0.65 7.30
CA LEU A 215 -7.77 0.17 6.32
C LEU A 215 -6.33 0.27 6.85
N GLY A 216 -5.97 1.37 7.51
CA GLY A 216 -4.67 1.51 8.16
C GLY A 216 -4.43 0.45 9.23
N PHE A 217 -5.41 0.18 10.07
CA PHE A 217 -5.34 -0.90 11.07
C PHE A 217 -5.27 -2.29 10.42
N LEU A 218 -5.96 -2.53 9.32
CA LEU A 218 -5.85 -3.77 8.55
C LEU A 218 -4.40 -3.97 8.07
N VAL A 219 -3.77 -2.94 7.50
CA VAL A 219 -2.37 -3.01 7.07
C VAL A 219 -1.43 -3.25 8.27
N MET A 220 -1.64 -2.57 9.40
CA MET A 220 -0.88 -2.84 10.63
C MET A 220 -1.00 -4.30 11.04
N ALA A 221 -2.20 -4.85 11.07
CA ALA A 221 -2.46 -6.25 11.42
C ALA A 221 -1.75 -7.21 10.46
N LEU A 222 -1.80 -6.95 9.15
CA LEU A 222 -1.12 -7.75 8.13
C LEU A 222 0.41 -7.72 8.27
N VAL A 223 0.99 -6.55 8.48
CA VAL A 223 2.44 -6.41 8.68
C VAL A 223 2.88 -7.08 9.98
N THR A 224 2.06 -6.98 11.04
CA THR A 224 2.33 -7.64 12.31
C THR A 224 2.28 -9.16 12.20
N SER A 225 1.31 -9.71 11.44
CA SER A 225 1.04 -11.16 11.37
C SER A 225 1.81 -11.86 10.25
N LEU A 226 1.90 -11.25 9.07
CA LEU A 226 2.46 -11.86 7.86
C LEU A 226 3.71 -11.15 7.32
N GLY A 227 4.12 -10.02 7.90
CA GLY A 227 5.27 -9.28 7.43
C GLY A 227 6.62 -9.92 7.75
N GLY A 228 6.71 -10.77 8.78
CA GLY A 228 7.98 -11.36 9.23
C GLY A 228 8.71 -12.22 8.20
N PRO A 229 8.05 -13.09 7.43
CA PRO A 229 8.72 -13.96 6.47
C PRO A 229 9.41 -13.22 5.31
N THR A 230 8.85 -12.13 4.81
CA THR A 230 9.33 -11.46 3.58
C THR A 230 9.60 -9.98 3.74
N GLY A 231 9.11 -9.36 4.79
CA GLY A 231 8.87 -7.93 4.86
C GLY A 231 7.48 -7.58 4.30
N PRO A 232 6.95 -6.39 4.56
CA PRO A 232 5.63 -5.98 4.09
C PRO A 232 5.66 -5.57 2.62
N GLY A 233 5.63 -6.51 1.70
CA GLY A 233 5.57 -6.30 0.26
C GLY A 233 4.21 -5.79 -0.17
N LEU A 234 3.31 -6.70 -0.53
CA LEU A 234 1.89 -6.52 -0.84
C LEU A 234 1.58 -5.49 -1.95
N ASN A 235 2.62 -4.93 -2.57
CA ASN A 235 2.49 -3.79 -3.47
C ASN A 235 3.68 -3.75 -4.45
N PRO A 236 3.46 -3.99 -5.76
CA PRO A 236 4.52 -3.95 -6.74
C PRO A 236 5.30 -2.63 -6.80
N ALA A 237 4.64 -1.48 -6.65
CA ALA A 237 5.34 -0.19 -6.68
C ALA A 237 6.21 0.01 -5.43
N ARG A 238 5.73 -0.44 -4.26
CA ARG A 238 6.45 -0.38 -2.98
C ARG A 238 7.72 -1.22 -2.99
N ASP A 239 7.78 -2.29 -3.78
CA ASP A 239 8.99 -3.11 -3.91
C ASP A 239 9.85 -2.71 -5.10
N PHE A 240 9.27 -2.68 -6.30
CA PHE A 240 10.02 -2.53 -7.55
C PHE A 240 10.66 -1.13 -7.69
N GLY A 241 9.93 -0.06 -7.36
CA GLY A 241 10.45 1.31 -7.42
C GLY A 241 11.68 1.52 -6.54
N PRO A 242 11.62 1.24 -5.24
CA PRO A 242 12.77 1.32 -4.35
C PRO A 242 13.89 0.34 -4.69
N ARG A 243 13.60 -0.85 -5.22
CA ARG A 243 14.62 -1.79 -5.69
C ARG A 243 15.44 -1.22 -6.85
N LEU A 244 14.80 -0.49 -7.76
CA LEU A 244 15.51 0.30 -8.77
C LEU A 244 16.43 1.34 -8.12
N VAL A 245 15.92 2.10 -7.15
CA VAL A 245 16.73 3.09 -6.43
C VAL A 245 17.94 2.43 -5.76
N HIS A 246 17.76 1.30 -5.07
CA HIS A 246 18.87 0.54 -4.49
C HIS A 246 19.87 0.10 -5.56
N ALA A 247 19.42 -0.40 -6.70
CA ALA A 247 20.31 -0.86 -7.77
C ALA A 247 21.18 0.26 -8.33
N PHE A 248 20.60 1.44 -8.57
CA PHE A 248 21.30 2.56 -9.21
C PHE A 248 22.14 3.40 -8.27
N LEU A 249 21.82 3.46 -6.97
CA LEU A 249 22.60 4.26 -6.03
C LEU A 249 23.97 3.62 -5.76
N PRO A 250 25.07 4.43 -5.80
CA PRO A 250 26.41 3.91 -5.56
C PRO A 250 26.70 3.65 -4.08
N LYS A 251 27.75 2.90 -3.81
CA LYS A 251 28.27 2.65 -2.45
C LYS A 251 28.62 3.94 -1.70
N SER A 252 29.03 5.00 -2.37
CA SER A 252 29.28 6.32 -1.76
C SER A 252 28.02 6.94 -1.11
N VAL A 253 26.83 6.42 -1.44
CA VAL A 253 25.54 6.82 -0.84
C VAL A 253 25.04 5.81 0.16
N LEU A 254 25.08 4.52 -0.18
CA LEU A 254 24.50 3.43 0.61
C LEU A 254 25.51 2.67 1.49
N GLY A 255 26.78 3.05 1.48
CA GLY A 255 27.85 2.39 2.24
C GLY A 255 28.51 1.24 1.48
N GLU A 256 29.68 0.83 1.98
CA GLU A 256 30.48 -0.25 1.38
C GLU A 256 29.74 -1.59 1.38
N HIS A 257 28.84 -1.77 2.34
CA HIS A 257 28.04 -2.99 2.54
C HIS A 257 26.68 -2.98 1.81
N LYS A 258 26.50 -2.13 0.81
CA LYS A 258 25.24 -2.00 0.03
C LYS A 258 24.66 -3.37 -0.40
N GLY A 259 25.51 -4.31 -0.80
CA GLY A 259 25.08 -5.64 -1.26
C GLY A 259 24.38 -5.67 -2.61
N ASP A 260 23.78 -6.81 -2.93
CA ASP A 260 23.01 -7.06 -4.17
C ASP A 260 21.54 -6.68 -4.00
N SER A 261 20.91 -6.19 -5.07
CA SER A 261 19.48 -5.85 -5.10
C SER A 261 18.56 -7.07 -5.24
N LYS A 262 19.10 -8.28 -5.30
CA LYS A 262 18.40 -9.57 -5.37
C LYS A 262 17.26 -9.61 -6.40
N TRP A 263 17.58 -9.26 -7.65
CA TRP A 263 16.63 -9.23 -8.77
C TRP A 263 15.98 -10.59 -9.05
N TRP A 264 16.64 -11.69 -8.69
CA TRP A 264 16.10 -13.04 -8.82
C TRP A 264 14.78 -13.22 -8.02
N TYR A 265 14.58 -12.45 -6.97
CA TYR A 265 13.38 -12.50 -6.13
C TYR A 265 12.33 -11.45 -6.52
N ALA A 266 12.71 -10.39 -7.25
CA ALA A 266 11.89 -9.21 -7.51
C ALA A 266 10.52 -9.50 -8.15
N TRP A 267 10.37 -10.62 -8.85
CA TRP A 267 9.13 -11.03 -9.47
C TRP A 267 8.06 -11.47 -8.45
N VAL A 268 8.48 -11.98 -7.28
CA VAL A 268 7.57 -12.48 -6.24
C VAL A 268 6.67 -11.37 -5.71
N PRO A 269 7.18 -10.21 -5.18
CA PRO A 269 6.36 -9.12 -4.70
C PRO A 269 5.64 -8.33 -5.81
N VAL A 270 5.81 -8.72 -7.07
CA VAL A 270 5.05 -8.18 -8.21
C VAL A 270 3.92 -9.12 -8.59
N VAL A 271 4.24 -10.39 -8.89
CA VAL A 271 3.26 -11.34 -9.44
C VAL A 271 2.29 -11.83 -8.39
N ALA A 272 2.76 -12.18 -7.19
CA ALA A 272 1.88 -12.70 -6.14
C ALA A 272 0.79 -11.70 -5.73
N PRO A 273 1.08 -10.39 -5.47
CA PRO A 273 0.05 -9.42 -5.19
C PRO A 273 -0.92 -9.18 -6.34
N ILE A 274 -0.47 -9.20 -7.60
CA ILE A 274 -1.36 -9.03 -8.76
C ILE A 274 -2.37 -10.15 -8.84
N LEU A 275 -1.93 -11.41 -8.74
CA LEU A 275 -2.82 -12.57 -8.77
C LEU A 275 -3.79 -12.56 -7.59
N ALA A 276 -3.31 -12.20 -6.40
CA ALA A 276 -4.13 -12.07 -5.21
C ALA A 276 -5.19 -10.98 -5.35
N ALA A 277 -4.83 -9.81 -5.91
CA ALA A 277 -5.76 -8.71 -6.15
C ALA A 277 -6.89 -9.10 -7.11
N ILE A 278 -6.54 -9.74 -8.23
CA ILE A 278 -7.54 -10.22 -9.19
C ILE A 278 -8.53 -11.17 -8.51
N LEU A 279 -8.04 -12.15 -7.78
CA LEU A 279 -8.90 -13.12 -7.08
C LEU A 279 -9.75 -12.43 -6.00
N ALA A 280 -9.16 -11.56 -5.19
CA ALA A 280 -9.85 -10.86 -4.10
C ALA A 280 -10.98 -9.96 -4.62
N VAL A 281 -10.72 -9.19 -5.70
CA VAL A 281 -11.72 -8.28 -6.27
C VAL A 281 -12.83 -9.05 -6.98
N LEU A 282 -12.50 -10.14 -7.69
CA LEU A 282 -13.51 -11.00 -8.31
C LEU A 282 -14.40 -11.67 -7.25
N LEU A 283 -13.82 -12.18 -6.17
CA LEU A 283 -14.57 -12.76 -5.07
C LEU A 283 -15.47 -11.73 -4.39
N PHE A 284 -14.94 -10.52 -4.14
CA PHE A 284 -15.73 -9.41 -3.60
C PHE A 284 -16.94 -9.10 -4.48
N LYS A 285 -16.73 -9.02 -5.79
CA LYS A 285 -17.81 -8.77 -6.75
C LYS A 285 -18.88 -9.85 -6.71
N VAL A 286 -18.49 -11.11 -6.62
CA VAL A 286 -19.44 -12.25 -6.52
C VAL A 286 -20.25 -12.21 -5.23
N ILE A 287 -19.67 -11.78 -4.12
CA ILE A 287 -20.35 -11.78 -2.81
C ILE A 287 -21.23 -10.54 -2.64
N TYR A 288 -20.75 -9.37 -3.01
CA TYR A 288 -21.36 -8.08 -2.61
C TYR A 288 -21.97 -7.26 -3.74
N LEU A 289 -21.68 -7.55 -5.01
CA LEU A 289 -22.13 -6.75 -6.15
C LEU A 289 -23.03 -7.55 -7.13
N ARG A 290 -23.68 -8.59 -6.63
CA ARG A 290 -24.67 -9.39 -7.39
C ARG A 290 -25.98 -8.63 -7.60
#